data_10f508b8ab19216f4889fc0c3bce2814
#
_entry.id   10f508b8ab19216f4889fc0c3bce2814
#
_cell.length_a   1.000
_cell.length_b   1.000
_cell.length_c   1.000
_cell.angle_alpha   90.00
_cell.angle_beta   90.00
_cell.angle_gamma   90.00
#
_symmetry.space_group_name_H-M   'P 1'
#
loop_
_entity.id
_entity.type
_entity.pdbx_description
1 polymer ?
#
loop_
_entity_poly.entity_id
_entity_poly.type
_entity_poly.pdbx_seq_one_letter_code
_entity_poly.pdbx_strand_id
1 'polypeptide(L)'
;VIRNKNGHEIEEDVENEIFLSKTKEFSKIREILEKVENIKEKDIHYFVDFFLGSYSYNLEYSYFLNWILIESLIDQFIKLLSDKLKVNLTEDKILRKELLNHIKPAIYRMKNKFKLTESILSEVKKQYMELFIKTKSSLKIISDFIDLSFDEDEAAFITVMIQRAIMRNNPSTLLKKDPNIF
;
A
#
# COMPACT_ATOMS: atom_id res chain seq x y z
N VAL A 1 -20.50 -11.46 9.93
CA VAL A 1 -21.16 -12.60 9.25
C VAL A 1 -20.25 -13.84 9.24
N ILE A 2 -18.99 -13.77 8.78
CA ILE A 2 -18.08 -14.91 8.75
C ILE A 2 -17.65 -15.33 10.18
N ARG A 3 -17.39 -14.38 11.08
CA ARG A 3 -17.04 -14.66 12.48
C ARG A 3 -18.16 -15.36 13.25
N ASN A 4 -19.41 -14.87 13.11
CA ASN A 4 -20.55 -15.49 13.77
C ASN A 4 -20.82 -16.93 13.27
N LYS A 5 -20.53 -17.23 12.01
CA LYS A 5 -20.62 -18.61 11.49
C LYS A 5 -19.60 -19.56 12.10
N ASN A 6 -18.47 -19.03 12.57
CA ASN A 6 -17.38 -19.81 13.18
C ASN A 6 -17.41 -19.78 14.72
N GLY A 7 -18.50 -19.28 15.34
CA GLY A 7 -18.65 -19.24 16.80
C GLY A 7 -17.79 -18.17 17.51
N HIS A 8 -17.19 -17.23 16.78
CA HIS A 8 -16.48 -16.11 17.39
C HIS A 8 -17.41 -14.93 17.58
N GLU A 9 -17.80 -14.67 18.81
CA GLU A 9 -18.58 -13.47 19.16
C GLU A 9 -17.68 -12.22 19.18
N ILE A 10 -18.27 -11.09 18.77
CA ILE A 10 -17.61 -9.78 18.87
C ILE A 10 -17.85 -9.28 20.30
N GLU A 11 -16.79 -9.00 21.03
CA GLU A 11 -16.87 -8.36 22.35
C GLU A 11 -17.46 -6.96 22.21
N GLU A 12 -18.37 -6.61 23.13
CA GLU A 12 -18.99 -5.29 23.16
C GLU A 12 -18.08 -4.31 23.92
N ASP A 13 -17.62 -3.28 23.21
CA ASP A 13 -16.93 -2.14 23.77
C ASP A 13 -17.81 -0.90 23.55
N VAL A 14 -18.63 -0.60 24.55
CA VAL A 14 -19.63 0.48 24.50
C VAL A 14 -19.01 1.86 24.28
N GLU A 15 -17.83 2.14 24.86
CA GLU A 15 -17.17 3.42 24.69
C GLU A 15 -16.65 3.58 23.27
N ASN A 16 -16.06 2.53 22.72
CA ASN A 16 -15.61 2.51 21.34
C ASN A 16 -16.77 2.60 20.34
N GLU A 17 -17.88 1.91 20.61
CA GLU A 17 -19.09 2.00 19.77
C GLU A 17 -19.66 3.42 19.71
N ILE A 18 -19.72 4.12 20.88
CA ILE A 18 -20.14 5.52 20.92
C ILE A 18 -19.18 6.43 20.15
N PHE A 19 -17.88 6.19 20.24
CA PHE A 19 -16.87 6.93 19.49
C PHE A 19 -17.02 6.69 17.99
N LEU A 20 -17.08 5.43 17.57
CA LEU A 20 -17.18 5.04 16.15
C LEU A 20 -18.47 5.58 15.51
N SER A 21 -19.60 5.57 16.21
CA SER A 21 -20.86 6.09 15.69
C SER A 21 -20.86 7.58 15.35
N LYS A 22 -19.93 8.34 15.93
CA LYS A 22 -19.74 9.77 15.64
C LYS A 22 -18.82 10.05 14.46
N THR A 23 -18.18 9.03 13.90
CA THR A 23 -17.28 9.20 12.75
C THR A 23 -18.06 9.38 11.45
N LYS A 24 -17.49 10.12 10.50
CA LYS A 24 -18.11 10.31 9.17
C LYS A 24 -18.17 8.99 8.38
N GLU A 25 -17.21 8.11 8.64
CA GLU A 25 -17.07 6.80 8.03
C GLU A 25 -18.20 5.86 8.44
N PHE A 26 -18.64 5.95 9.68
CA PHE A 26 -19.72 5.12 10.23
C PHE A 26 -20.99 5.20 9.37
N SER A 27 -21.47 6.40 9.08
CA SER A 27 -22.67 6.61 8.30
C SER A 27 -22.57 6.02 6.89
N LYS A 28 -21.41 6.16 6.24
CA LYS A 28 -21.17 5.65 4.88
C LYS A 28 -21.05 4.12 4.85
N ILE A 29 -20.32 3.56 5.81
CA ILE A 29 -20.19 2.10 5.93
C ILE A 29 -21.52 1.48 6.27
N ARG A 30 -22.29 2.11 7.16
CA ARG A 30 -23.66 1.70 7.50
C ARG A 30 -24.54 1.63 6.27
N GLU A 31 -24.59 2.70 5.47
CA GLU A 31 -25.40 2.74 4.23
C GLU A 31 -25.04 1.60 3.25
N ILE A 32 -23.77 1.22 3.18
CA ILE A 32 -23.31 0.12 2.33
C ILE A 32 -23.70 -1.23 2.93
N LEU A 33 -23.48 -1.40 4.23
CA LEU A 33 -23.68 -2.69 4.90
C LEU A 33 -25.15 -3.02 5.16
N GLU A 34 -26.03 -2.02 5.31
CA GLU A 34 -27.47 -2.23 5.44
C GLU A 34 -28.10 -2.92 4.21
N LYS A 35 -27.42 -2.86 3.06
CA LYS A 35 -27.80 -3.58 1.84
C LYS A 35 -27.41 -5.07 1.87
N VAL A 36 -26.65 -5.50 2.88
CA VAL A 36 -26.20 -6.87 3.05
C VAL A 36 -27.14 -7.58 4.03
N GLU A 37 -27.69 -8.70 3.61
CA GLU A 37 -28.60 -9.50 4.47
C GLU A 37 -27.89 -9.98 5.75
N ASN A 38 -28.64 -9.94 6.86
CA ASN A 38 -28.20 -10.42 8.18
C ASN A 38 -27.02 -9.64 8.82
N ILE A 39 -26.82 -8.38 8.47
CA ILE A 39 -25.89 -7.49 9.17
C ILE A 39 -26.55 -6.96 10.45
N LYS A 40 -25.82 -7.07 11.57
CA LYS A 40 -26.21 -6.51 12.86
C LYS A 40 -25.48 -5.20 13.09
N GLU A 41 -26.00 -4.35 13.99
CA GLU A 41 -25.38 -3.07 14.36
C GLU A 41 -23.94 -3.26 14.83
N LYS A 42 -23.66 -4.25 15.67
CA LYS A 42 -22.31 -4.58 16.11
C LYS A 42 -21.36 -4.99 14.98
N ASP A 43 -21.86 -5.57 13.90
CA ASP A 43 -21.04 -5.86 12.72
C ASP A 43 -20.62 -4.56 12.03
N ILE A 44 -21.50 -3.56 11.99
CA ILE A 44 -21.20 -2.23 11.44
C ILE A 44 -20.10 -1.57 12.25
N HIS A 45 -20.22 -1.52 13.59
CA HIS A 45 -19.19 -0.97 14.47
C HIS A 45 -17.84 -1.69 14.30
N TYR A 46 -17.87 -3.03 14.24
CA TYR A 46 -16.66 -3.82 13.99
C TYR A 46 -15.99 -3.49 12.64
N PHE A 47 -16.78 -3.33 11.58
CA PHE A 47 -16.26 -2.94 10.27
C PHE A 47 -15.67 -1.54 10.31
N VAL A 48 -16.33 -0.59 10.96
CA VAL A 48 -15.81 0.77 11.12
C VAL A 48 -14.50 0.76 11.92
N ASP A 49 -14.46 0.05 13.04
CA ASP A 49 -13.25 -0.08 13.86
C ASP A 49 -12.11 -0.73 13.07
N PHE A 50 -12.40 -1.82 12.36
CA PHE A 50 -11.43 -2.47 11.48
C PHE A 50 -10.90 -1.51 10.40
N PHE A 51 -11.77 -0.74 9.77
CA PHE A 51 -11.37 0.25 8.78
C PHE A 51 -10.56 1.39 9.39
N LEU A 52 -11.00 1.94 10.50
CA LEU A 52 -10.27 3.02 11.19
C LEU A 52 -8.97 2.52 11.79
N GLY A 53 -8.98 1.35 12.44
CA GLY A 53 -7.81 0.75 13.06
C GLY A 53 -6.77 0.26 12.04
N SER A 54 -7.21 -0.33 10.95
CA SER A 54 -6.32 -0.75 9.84
C SER A 54 -5.74 0.43 9.07
N TYR A 55 -6.36 1.60 9.19
CA TYR A 55 -6.06 2.81 8.44
C TYR A 55 -5.98 4.04 9.32
N SER A 56 -5.63 3.92 10.61
CA SER A 56 -5.56 5.00 11.62
C SER A 56 -4.72 6.20 11.19
N TYR A 57 -5.21 6.90 10.21
CA TYR A 57 -4.61 8.10 9.70
C TYR A 57 -5.65 9.21 9.76
N ASN A 58 -5.40 10.20 10.58
CA ASN A 58 -6.11 11.47 10.60
C ASN A 58 -6.05 12.14 9.21
N LEU A 59 -6.76 11.60 8.24
CA LEU A 59 -7.00 12.26 6.98
C LEU A 59 -8.44 12.77 7.01
N GLU A 60 -8.62 14.04 6.72
CA GLU A 60 -9.93 14.71 6.61
C GLU A 60 -10.84 14.12 5.52
N TYR A 61 -10.35 13.12 4.79
CA TYR A 61 -11.06 12.45 3.70
C TYR A 61 -11.34 10.99 4.04
N SER A 62 -12.48 10.51 3.55
CA SER A 62 -12.91 9.11 3.67
C SER A 62 -11.77 8.15 3.30
N TYR A 63 -11.36 7.31 4.22
CA TYR A 63 -10.28 6.33 4.07
C TYR A 63 -10.44 5.45 2.83
N PHE A 64 -11.66 5.03 2.56
CA PHE A 64 -11.95 4.19 1.40
C PHE A 64 -11.66 4.90 0.07
N LEU A 65 -12.06 6.17 -0.05
CA LEU A 65 -11.77 6.96 -1.27
C LEU A 65 -10.28 7.21 -1.43
N ASN A 66 -9.57 7.55 -0.36
CA ASN A 66 -8.12 7.72 -0.40
C ASN A 66 -7.41 6.43 -0.78
N TRP A 67 -7.94 5.28 -0.35
CA TRP A 67 -7.34 4.01 -0.71
C TRP A 67 -7.53 3.67 -2.20
N ILE A 68 -8.72 3.86 -2.74
CA ILE A 68 -8.97 3.72 -4.20
C ILE A 68 -8.07 4.67 -4.99
N LEU A 69 -7.90 5.90 -4.50
CA LEU A 69 -7.01 6.87 -5.13
C LEU A 69 -5.54 6.43 -5.07
N ILE A 70 -5.07 5.92 -3.92
CA ILE A 70 -3.70 5.37 -3.79
C ILE A 70 -3.50 4.17 -4.71
N GLU A 71 -4.46 3.27 -4.84
CA GLU A 71 -4.38 2.17 -5.82
C GLU A 71 -4.26 2.68 -7.25
N SER A 72 -5.05 3.67 -7.61
CA SER A 72 -4.97 4.33 -8.93
C SER A 72 -3.61 5.01 -9.15
N LEU A 73 -3.05 5.63 -8.11
CA LEU A 73 -1.73 6.25 -8.19
C LEU A 73 -0.61 5.22 -8.31
N ILE A 74 -0.75 4.05 -7.70
CA ILE A 74 0.18 2.94 -7.88
C ILE A 74 0.14 2.45 -9.32
N ASP A 75 -1.04 2.32 -9.92
CA ASP A 75 -1.17 1.94 -11.33
C ASP A 75 -0.53 2.99 -12.27
N GLN A 76 -0.71 4.28 -11.96
CA GLN A 76 -0.06 5.37 -12.69
C GLN A 76 1.47 5.36 -12.49
N PHE A 77 1.95 5.09 -11.27
CA PHE A 77 3.37 4.95 -10.97
C PHE A 77 3.99 3.80 -11.76
N ILE A 78 3.34 2.62 -11.80
CA ILE A 78 3.81 1.47 -12.58
C ILE A 78 3.87 1.83 -14.06
N LYS A 79 2.85 2.50 -14.61
CA LYS A 79 2.80 2.95 -16.00
C LYS A 79 3.95 3.92 -16.30
N LEU A 80 4.10 4.97 -15.49
CA LEU A 80 5.16 5.97 -15.66
C LEU A 80 6.55 5.31 -15.62
N LEU A 81 6.73 4.33 -14.74
CA LEU A 81 7.99 3.62 -14.62
C LEU A 81 8.23 2.69 -15.82
N SER A 82 7.19 1.99 -16.29
CA SER A 82 7.24 1.18 -17.51
C SER A 82 7.72 1.99 -18.70
N ASP A 83 7.19 3.21 -18.86
CA ASP A 83 7.57 4.12 -19.94
C ASP A 83 9.03 4.56 -19.82
N LYS A 84 9.48 4.90 -18.62
CA LYS A 84 10.88 5.30 -18.36
C LYS A 84 11.89 4.16 -18.53
N LEU A 85 11.49 2.94 -18.24
CA LEU A 85 12.36 1.76 -18.30
C LEU A 85 12.30 1.04 -19.64
N LYS A 86 11.30 1.34 -20.47
CA LYS A 86 11.00 0.63 -21.72
C LYS A 86 10.73 -0.88 -21.50
N VAL A 87 10.12 -1.19 -20.34
CA VAL A 87 9.72 -2.56 -19.95
C VAL A 87 8.25 -2.50 -19.53
N ASN A 88 7.41 -3.37 -20.09
CA ASN A 88 6.01 -3.43 -19.69
C ASN A 88 5.89 -4.09 -18.30
N LEU A 89 5.54 -3.30 -17.31
CA LEU A 89 5.29 -3.74 -15.92
C LEU A 89 3.79 -3.66 -15.55
N THR A 90 2.95 -3.10 -16.44
CA THR A 90 1.54 -2.81 -16.13
C THR A 90 0.70 -4.06 -15.90
N GLU A 91 1.10 -5.18 -16.50
CA GLU A 91 0.41 -6.47 -16.36
C GLU A 91 0.95 -7.33 -15.21
N ASP A 92 2.01 -6.87 -14.52
CA ASP A 92 2.62 -7.61 -13.40
C ASP A 92 1.78 -7.48 -12.12
N LYS A 93 0.83 -8.40 -11.94
CA LYS A 93 -0.05 -8.46 -10.77
C LYS A 93 0.73 -8.68 -9.46
N ILE A 94 1.90 -9.32 -9.53
CA ILE A 94 2.76 -9.57 -8.36
C ILE A 94 3.35 -8.24 -7.92
N LEU A 95 3.94 -7.48 -8.84
CA LEU A 95 4.48 -6.15 -8.55
C LEU A 95 3.40 -5.24 -7.94
N ARG A 96 2.21 -5.19 -8.57
CA ARG A 96 1.10 -4.38 -8.06
C ARG A 96 0.76 -4.74 -6.62
N LYS A 97 0.65 -6.02 -6.31
CA LYS A 97 0.36 -6.51 -4.95
C LYS A 97 1.48 -6.19 -3.96
N GLU A 98 2.74 -6.38 -4.36
CA GLU A 98 3.92 -6.06 -3.54
C GLU A 98 3.95 -4.56 -3.19
N LEU A 99 3.72 -3.69 -4.18
CA LEU A 99 3.65 -2.24 -3.98
C LEU A 99 2.50 -1.82 -3.06
N LEU A 100 1.31 -2.38 -3.26
CA LEU A 100 0.16 -2.14 -2.38
C LEU A 100 0.48 -2.49 -0.92
N ASN A 101 1.08 -3.64 -0.71
CA ASN A 101 1.44 -4.13 0.63
C ASN A 101 2.58 -3.34 1.28
N HIS A 102 3.45 -2.71 0.48
CA HIS A 102 4.56 -1.92 1.00
C HIS A 102 4.19 -0.44 1.22
N ILE A 103 3.49 0.17 0.28
CA ILE A 103 3.20 1.61 0.31
C ILE A 103 2.27 1.98 1.49
N LYS A 104 1.30 1.12 1.84
CA LYS A 104 0.46 1.33 3.03
C LYS A 104 1.27 1.52 4.31
N PRO A 105 2.07 0.53 4.74
CA PRO A 105 2.90 0.67 5.93
C PRO A 105 3.93 1.79 5.80
N ALA A 106 4.45 2.06 4.58
CA ALA A 106 5.40 3.14 4.35
C ALA A 106 4.77 4.51 4.65
N ILE A 107 3.56 4.78 4.16
CA ILE A 107 2.82 6.00 4.48
C ILE A 107 2.64 6.14 5.99
N TYR A 108 2.33 5.05 6.68
CA TYR A 108 2.22 5.06 8.15
C TYR A 108 3.53 5.42 8.82
N ARG A 109 4.62 4.78 8.44
CA ARG A 109 5.94 5.09 8.99
C ARG A 109 6.30 6.55 8.78
N MET A 110 6.13 7.05 7.56
CA MET A 110 6.44 8.45 7.22
C MET A 110 5.63 9.44 8.06
N LYS A 111 4.32 9.21 8.24
CA LYS A 111 3.46 10.06 9.06
C LYS A 111 3.88 10.09 10.52
N ASN A 112 4.23 8.94 11.06
CA ASN A 112 4.61 8.79 12.46
C ASN A 112 6.12 8.95 12.69
N LYS A 113 6.88 9.33 11.65
CA LYS A 113 8.33 9.50 11.70
C LYS A 113 9.08 8.23 12.16
N PHE A 114 8.50 7.06 11.87
CA PHE A 114 9.18 5.79 12.08
C PHE A 114 10.11 5.49 10.91
N LYS A 115 11.27 4.95 11.20
CA LYS A 115 12.22 4.49 10.19
C LYS A 115 12.14 2.98 10.03
N LEU A 116 12.58 2.50 8.87
CA LEU A 116 12.84 1.10 8.68
C LEU A 116 13.96 0.64 9.63
N THR A 117 13.81 -0.56 10.18
CA THR A 117 14.81 -1.15 11.10
C THR A 117 16.07 -1.57 10.37
N GLU A 118 15.94 -1.94 9.09
CA GLU A 118 17.04 -2.35 8.23
C GLU A 118 17.10 -1.46 7.01
N SER A 119 18.30 -1.06 6.62
CA SER A 119 18.56 -0.27 5.41
C SER A 119 19.29 -1.13 4.38
N ILE A 120 18.78 -1.13 3.15
CA ILE A 120 19.42 -1.75 1.98
C ILE A 120 19.89 -0.69 0.98
N LEU A 121 19.85 0.57 1.39
CA LEU A 121 20.08 1.72 0.52
C LEU A 121 21.47 1.70 -0.15
N SER A 122 22.51 1.36 0.63
CA SER A 122 23.89 1.33 0.10
C SER A 122 24.06 0.29 -1.01
N GLU A 123 23.49 -0.91 -0.79
CA GLU A 123 23.52 -2.02 -1.76
C GLU A 123 22.73 -1.67 -3.01
N VAL A 124 21.55 -1.09 -2.84
CA VAL A 124 20.69 -0.68 -3.95
C VAL A 124 21.36 0.42 -4.77
N LYS A 125 21.95 1.43 -4.14
CA LYS A 125 22.69 2.48 -4.84
C LYS A 125 23.92 1.92 -5.57
N LYS A 126 24.62 0.95 -4.99
CA LYS A 126 25.77 0.32 -5.62
C LYS A 126 25.39 -0.51 -6.85
N GLN A 127 24.30 -1.26 -6.79
CA GLN A 127 23.94 -2.22 -7.83
C GLN A 127 22.92 -1.67 -8.85
N TYR A 128 22.03 -0.75 -8.43
CA TYR A 128 20.85 -0.33 -9.18
C TYR A 128 20.64 1.18 -9.18
N MET A 129 21.71 1.99 -9.18
CA MET A 129 21.64 3.45 -9.05
C MET A 129 20.67 4.08 -10.06
N GLU A 130 20.77 3.71 -11.33
CA GLU A 130 19.91 4.28 -12.37
C GLU A 130 18.43 3.94 -12.12
N LEU A 131 18.14 2.68 -11.76
CA LEU A 131 16.79 2.25 -11.43
C LEU A 131 16.27 2.97 -10.18
N PHE A 132 17.12 3.12 -9.16
CA PHE A 132 16.79 3.86 -7.93
C PHE A 132 16.40 5.31 -8.22
N ILE A 133 17.16 6.02 -9.04
CA ILE A 133 16.86 7.41 -9.44
C ILE A 133 15.52 7.47 -10.19
N LYS A 134 15.27 6.56 -11.13
CA LYS A 134 14.01 6.48 -11.88
C LYS A 134 12.84 6.17 -10.95
N THR A 135 13.01 5.23 -10.03
CA THR A 135 12.01 4.87 -9.02
C THR A 135 11.67 6.07 -8.14
N LYS A 136 12.68 6.68 -7.52
CA LYS A 136 12.51 7.84 -6.62
C LYS A 136 11.81 9.00 -7.33
N SER A 137 12.22 9.30 -8.57
CA SER A 137 11.57 10.37 -9.35
C SER A 137 10.12 10.05 -9.74
N SER A 138 9.77 8.78 -9.88
CA SER A 138 8.41 8.37 -10.23
C SER A 138 7.49 8.27 -9.01
N LEU A 139 8.03 7.99 -7.82
CA LEU A 139 7.28 8.02 -6.56
C LEU A 139 6.72 9.40 -6.23
N LYS A 140 7.23 10.43 -6.88
CA LYS A 140 6.74 11.79 -6.70
C LYS A 140 5.23 11.91 -6.94
N ILE A 141 4.66 11.15 -7.88
CA ILE A 141 3.22 11.17 -8.15
C ILE A 141 2.37 10.77 -6.92
N ILE A 142 2.89 9.85 -6.10
CA ILE A 142 2.24 9.43 -4.86
C ILE A 142 2.54 10.46 -3.76
N SER A 143 3.80 10.88 -3.65
CA SER A 143 4.26 11.85 -2.65
C SER A 143 3.49 13.18 -2.73
N ASP A 144 3.28 13.69 -3.93
CA ASP A 144 2.54 14.93 -4.15
C ASP A 144 1.07 14.80 -3.73
N PHE A 145 0.47 13.62 -3.90
CA PHE A 145 -0.92 13.37 -3.48
C PHE A 145 -1.09 13.27 -1.98
N ILE A 146 -0.15 12.58 -1.30
CA ILE A 146 -0.24 12.36 0.16
C ILE A 146 0.40 13.49 0.98
N ASP A 147 1.03 14.47 0.33
CA ASP A 147 1.83 15.54 0.94
C ASP A 147 2.93 14.99 1.88
N LEU A 148 3.56 13.90 1.48
CA LEU A 148 4.66 13.26 2.20
C LEU A 148 5.72 12.79 1.21
N SER A 149 7.00 12.90 1.57
CA SER A 149 8.10 12.40 0.75
C SER A 149 8.57 11.04 1.22
N PHE A 150 8.63 10.08 0.30
CA PHE A 150 9.30 8.81 0.56
C PHE A 150 10.77 9.06 0.87
N ASP A 151 11.26 8.52 1.98
CA ASP A 151 12.67 8.54 2.27
C ASP A 151 13.45 7.59 1.33
N GLU A 152 14.76 7.65 1.40
CA GLU A 152 15.61 6.88 0.48
C GLU A 152 15.58 5.38 0.79
N ASP A 153 15.35 4.98 2.03
CA ASP A 153 15.25 3.58 2.42
C ASP A 153 13.97 2.96 1.86
N GLU A 154 12.83 3.64 1.97
CA GLU A 154 11.57 3.20 1.36
C GLU A 154 11.70 3.10 -0.17
N ALA A 155 12.32 4.09 -0.80
CA ALA A 155 12.56 4.07 -2.24
C ALA A 155 13.51 2.93 -2.65
N ALA A 156 14.47 2.55 -1.80
CA ALA A 156 15.36 1.42 -2.05
C ALA A 156 14.59 0.08 -2.05
N PHE A 157 13.72 -0.16 -1.07
CA PHE A 157 12.88 -1.35 -1.05
C PHE A 157 11.97 -1.45 -2.27
N ILE A 158 11.32 -0.33 -2.64
CA ILE A 158 10.50 -0.27 -3.85
C ILE A 158 11.34 -0.56 -5.09
N THR A 159 12.58 -0.06 -5.16
CA THR A 159 13.51 -0.34 -6.27
C THR A 159 13.78 -1.84 -6.42
N VAL A 160 13.97 -2.57 -5.32
CA VAL A 160 14.15 -4.03 -5.36
C VAL A 160 12.91 -4.75 -5.89
N MET A 161 11.71 -4.32 -5.49
CA MET A 161 10.45 -4.89 -6.02
C MET A 161 10.37 -4.71 -7.54
N ILE A 162 10.70 -3.52 -8.02
CA ILE A 162 10.71 -3.21 -9.46
C ILE A 162 11.76 -4.03 -10.19
N GLN A 163 12.97 -4.17 -9.63
CA GLN A 163 14.01 -5.00 -10.21
C GLN A 163 13.55 -6.45 -10.37
N ARG A 164 12.89 -7.01 -9.38
CA ARG A 164 12.29 -8.36 -9.47
C ARG A 164 11.23 -8.46 -10.56
N ALA A 165 10.40 -7.43 -10.70
CA ALA A 165 9.41 -7.37 -11.77
C ALA A 165 10.05 -7.29 -13.15
N ILE A 166 11.10 -6.48 -13.32
CA ILE A 166 11.87 -6.43 -14.58
C ILE A 166 12.40 -7.82 -14.94
N MET A 167 12.97 -8.54 -13.97
CA MET A 167 13.50 -9.89 -14.19
C MET A 167 12.40 -10.88 -14.57
N ARG A 168 11.20 -10.79 -13.98
CA ARG A 168 10.06 -11.65 -14.34
C ARG A 168 9.56 -11.36 -15.75
N ASN A 169 9.50 -10.09 -16.14
CA ASN A 169 8.92 -9.67 -17.42
C ASN A 169 9.93 -9.63 -18.58
N ASN A 170 11.22 -9.70 -18.30
CA ASN A 170 12.27 -9.76 -19.30
C ASN A 170 13.35 -10.80 -18.93
N PRO A 171 13.07 -12.11 -19.07
CA PRO A 171 13.99 -13.19 -18.71
C PRO A 171 15.33 -13.14 -19.44
N SER A 172 15.39 -12.53 -20.63
CA SER A 172 16.64 -12.40 -21.41
C SER A 172 17.68 -11.49 -20.74
N THR A 173 17.31 -10.67 -19.75
CA THR A 173 18.28 -9.91 -18.94
C THR A 173 19.04 -10.79 -17.95
N LEU A 174 18.54 -11.98 -17.62
CA LEU A 174 19.23 -12.94 -16.75
C LEU A 174 20.46 -13.57 -17.43
N LEU A 175 20.46 -13.65 -18.76
CA LEU A 175 21.54 -14.28 -19.55
C LEU A 175 22.74 -13.35 -19.77
N LYS A 176 22.68 -12.08 -19.35
CA LYS A 176 23.79 -11.12 -19.48
C LYS A 176 24.57 -10.88 -18.19
N LYS A 177 24.34 -11.66 -17.13
CA LYS A 177 25.24 -11.68 -15.97
C LYS A 177 26.42 -12.56 -16.29
N ASP A 178 27.60 -11.94 -16.25
CA ASP A 178 28.92 -12.54 -16.43
C ASP A 178 29.03 -13.93 -15.78
N PRO A 179 29.47 -14.98 -16.48
CA PRO A 179 29.62 -16.32 -15.92
C PRO A 179 30.77 -16.43 -14.90
N ASN A 180 31.45 -15.33 -14.57
CA ASN A 180 32.66 -15.34 -13.73
C ASN A 180 32.48 -14.81 -12.31
N ILE A 181 31.25 -14.81 -11.77
CA ILE A 181 31.06 -14.53 -10.33
C ILE A 181 30.46 -15.76 -9.66
N PHE A 182 31.32 -16.72 -9.36
CA PHE A 182 31.23 -17.69 -8.28
C PHE A 182 32.54 -17.67 -7.51
#